data_ed4ef2cbed9fe8a6904045e48e526105
#
_entry.id   ed4ef2cbed9fe8a6904045e48e526105
#
_cell.length_a   1.000
_cell.length_b   1.000
_cell.length_c   1.000
_cell.angle_alpha   90.00
_cell.angle_beta   90.00
_cell.angle_gamma   90.00
#
_symmetry.space_group_name_H-M   'P 1'
#
loop_
_entity.id
_entity.type
_entity.pdbx_description
1 polymer ?
#
loop_
_entity_poly.entity_id
_entity_poly.type
_entity_poly.pdbx_seq_one_letter_code
_entity_poly.pdbx_strand_id
1 'polypeptide(L)'
;MSNNKAAGGLLPNASSEELEKVDYSQSSGLINSLVQLNCSVAISSYQSGFLYHLGCDPKGGLHLHRAAMAKPMGLSYDGVGGLTLAGGSEIIQFKNVLASGEHVNNTFDACFMPRRIHVTGGLDAHDIGIKGNGAPIFVNTRFNCLATVSDQHSFQEVWRPSFIDTLVDEDRCHLNGMAMRDGAPAYVTAVSRSNTIDGWRDRRDGGGGVIDVARDAVVCEGLSMPHSPRWYKGQLWVLNSGTGELGVIEGLEGGKGQFVPRVFCPGFLRGLAFHKGFAFVGLSKPRYKRFEGLPLDQKLKDV
;
A
#
# COMPACT_ATOMS: atom_id res chain seq x y z
N MET A 1 -11.54 30.30 31.57
CA MET A 1 -12.38 30.27 30.34
C MET A 1 -11.61 30.94 29.21
N SER A 2 -10.98 30.19 28.37
CA SER A 2 -10.45 30.72 27.08
C SER A 2 -10.50 29.57 26.07
N ASN A 3 -11.42 29.68 25.12
CA ASN A 3 -11.58 28.80 23.98
C ASN A 3 -10.39 29.06 23.00
N ASN A 4 -9.44 28.14 22.94
CA ASN A 4 -8.51 28.07 21.81
C ASN A 4 -9.14 27.19 20.72
N LYS A 5 -9.78 27.84 19.76
CA LYS A 5 -10.08 27.23 18.45
C LYS A 5 -8.78 27.16 17.67
N ALA A 6 -8.28 25.94 17.49
CA ALA A 6 -7.20 25.69 16.54
C ALA A 6 -7.71 25.99 15.13
N ALA A 7 -6.90 26.75 14.37
CA ALA A 7 -7.18 27.13 13.00
C ALA A 7 -7.24 25.88 12.10
N GLY A 8 -8.40 25.65 11.50
CA GLY A 8 -8.64 24.59 10.54
C GLY A 8 -7.93 24.88 9.22
N GLY A 9 -7.11 23.93 8.77
CA GLY A 9 -6.43 23.98 7.50
C GLY A 9 -7.35 23.67 6.31
N LEU A 10 -6.94 24.11 5.17
CA LEU A 10 -7.50 24.04 3.83
C LEU A 10 -7.66 22.59 3.29
N LEU A 11 -8.74 21.92 3.70
CA LEU A 11 -9.25 20.75 2.98
C LEU A 11 -10.78 20.88 2.90
N PRO A 12 -11.44 20.52 1.80
CA PRO A 12 -12.89 20.61 1.70
C PRO A 12 -13.53 19.78 2.80
N ASN A 13 -14.41 20.39 3.59
CA ASN A 13 -15.20 19.75 4.62
C ASN A 13 -15.93 18.53 4.03
N ALA A 14 -15.43 17.33 4.31
CA ALA A 14 -16.31 16.20 4.38
C ALA A 14 -17.28 16.50 5.54
N SER A 15 -18.57 16.51 5.24
CA SER A 15 -19.59 16.74 6.24
C SER A 15 -19.35 15.83 7.44
N SER A 16 -19.34 16.40 8.63
CA SER A 16 -19.04 15.72 9.90
C SER A 16 -20.06 14.64 10.29
N GLU A 17 -20.97 14.28 9.42
CA GLU A 17 -22.15 13.46 9.76
C GLU A 17 -22.07 11.98 9.37
N GLU A 18 -21.02 11.51 8.66
CA GLU A 18 -20.89 10.09 8.27
C GLU A 18 -19.48 9.50 8.42
N LEU A 19 -18.69 9.96 9.39
CA LEU A 19 -17.49 9.20 9.74
C LEU A 19 -17.92 7.92 10.46
N GLU A 20 -17.90 6.80 9.75
CA GLU A 20 -18.20 5.48 10.32
C GLU A 20 -17.48 5.33 11.66
N LYS A 21 -18.25 4.93 12.68
CA LYS A 21 -17.70 4.61 13.99
C LYS A 21 -16.84 3.36 13.82
N VAL A 22 -15.53 3.53 13.85
CA VAL A 22 -14.59 2.42 13.77
C VAL A 22 -14.27 1.94 15.16
N ASP A 23 -14.58 0.67 15.45
CA ASP A 23 -14.21 0.01 16.68
C ASP A 23 -12.83 -0.64 16.54
N TYR A 24 -12.00 -0.51 17.57
CA TYR A 24 -10.64 -1.02 17.60
C TYR A 24 -10.49 -2.09 18.68
N SER A 25 -9.78 -3.15 18.34
CA SER A 25 -9.30 -4.13 19.30
C SER A 25 -7.83 -4.41 19.05
N GLN A 26 -7.11 -4.79 20.08
CA GLN A 26 -5.69 -5.13 20.01
C GLN A 26 -5.40 -6.41 20.77
N SER A 27 -4.40 -7.18 20.32
CA SER A 27 -3.84 -8.27 21.10
C SER A 27 -2.95 -7.74 22.22
N SER A 28 -2.85 -8.48 23.33
CA SER A 28 -2.02 -8.12 24.48
C SER A 28 -0.52 -7.98 24.15
N GLY A 29 -0.04 -8.63 23.09
CA GLY A 29 1.37 -8.61 22.70
C GLY A 29 1.77 -7.43 21.78
N LEU A 30 0.82 -6.69 21.20
CA LEU A 30 1.10 -5.66 20.21
C LEU A 30 2.03 -4.56 20.74
N ILE A 31 1.72 -4.01 21.92
CA ILE A 31 2.52 -2.93 22.53
C ILE A 31 3.95 -3.39 22.77
N ASN A 32 4.13 -4.56 23.37
CA ASN A 32 5.46 -5.12 23.61
C ASN A 32 6.26 -5.29 22.32
N SER A 33 5.61 -5.74 21.24
CA SER A 33 6.24 -5.90 19.93
C SER A 33 6.69 -4.56 19.37
N LEU A 34 5.84 -3.52 19.42
CA LEU A 34 6.20 -2.18 18.93
C LEU A 34 7.36 -1.56 19.73
N VAL A 35 7.35 -1.72 21.06
CA VAL A 35 8.45 -1.27 21.93
C VAL A 35 9.76 -1.99 21.60
N GLN A 36 9.76 -3.32 21.52
CA GLN A 36 10.95 -4.11 21.18
C GLN A 36 11.51 -3.77 19.80
N LEU A 37 10.63 -3.54 18.84
CA LEU A 37 11.01 -3.15 17.48
C LEU A 37 11.41 -1.67 17.39
N ASN A 38 11.12 -0.87 18.43
CA ASN A 38 11.29 0.58 18.42
C ASN A 38 10.71 1.18 17.15
N CYS A 39 9.41 0.97 16.92
CA CYS A 39 8.73 1.47 15.75
C CYS A 39 7.27 1.83 16.02
N SER A 40 6.75 2.70 15.18
CA SER A 40 5.33 2.97 14.99
C SER A 40 4.91 2.48 13.61
N VAL A 41 3.61 2.25 13.40
CA VAL A 41 3.07 1.76 12.13
C VAL A 41 2.09 2.79 11.56
N ALA A 42 2.30 3.17 10.30
CA ALA A 42 1.32 3.94 9.54
C ALA A 42 0.50 3.00 8.65
N ILE A 43 -0.83 3.19 8.66
CA ILE A 43 -1.77 2.32 7.94
C ILE A 43 -2.74 3.21 7.14
N SER A 44 -2.81 3.02 5.83
CA SER A 44 -3.84 3.61 4.99
C SER A 44 -5.04 2.67 4.88
N SER A 45 -6.25 3.19 5.04
CA SER A 45 -7.48 2.42 4.89
C SER A 45 -8.49 3.17 4.03
N TYR A 46 -8.60 2.79 2.76
CA TYR A 46 -9.52 3.44 1.83
C TYR A 46 -10.99 3.20 2.15
N GLN A 47 -11.30 2.13 2.89
CA GLN A 47 -12.68 1.82 3.29
C GLN A 47 -13.17 2.71 4.42
N SER A 48 -12.33 2.95 5.42
CA SER A 48 -12.65 3.84 6.54
C SER A 48 -12.32 5.30 6.24
N GLY A 49 -11.59 5.62 5.16
CA GLY A 49 -11.20 6.98 4.82
C GLY A 49 -10.17 7.58 5.77
N PHE A 50 -9.28 6.77 6.35
CA PHE A 50 -8.29 7.26 7.31
C PHE A 50 -6.87 6.81 7.01
N LEU A 51 -5.93 7.70 7.30
CA LEU A 51 -4.53 7.38 7.57
C LEU A 51 -4.38 7.25 9.09
N TYR A 52 -3.98 6.07 9.55
CA TYR A 52 -3.74 5.76 10.95
C TYR A 52 -2.26 5.81 11.26
N HIS A 53 -1.92 6.31 12.44
CA HIS A 53 -0.60 6.18 13.05
C HIS A 53 -0.76 5.47 14.39
N LEU A 54 -0.11 4.32 14.50
CA LEU A 54 -0.16 3.42 15.64
C LEU A 54 1.21 3.41 16.31
N GLY A 55 1.28 3.75 17.58
CA GLY A 55 2.51 3.76 18.37
C GLY A 55 2.26 3.47 19.83
N CYS A 56 3.29 3.58 20.64
CA CYS A 56 3.21 3.43 22.09
C CYS A 56 3.33 4.79 22.76
N ASP A 57 2.50 5.04 23.77
CA ASP A 57 2.69 6.21 24.62
C ASP A 57 3.79 5.96 25.67
N PRO A 58 4.37 7.03 26.26
CA PRO A 58 5.43 6.89 27.26
C PRO A 58 4.99 6.12 28.53
N LYS A 59 3.70 5.97 28.78
CA LYS A 59 3.13 5.23 29.92
C LYS A 59 2.92 3.76 29.61
N GLY A 60 3.30 3.30 28.38
CA GLY A 60 3.16 1.91 27.95
C GLY A 60 1.77 1.58 27.41
N GLY A 61 0.95 2.57 27.07
CA GLY A 61 -0.32 2.39 26.39
C GLY A 61 -0.18 2.37 24.86
N LEU A 62 -1.20 1.85 24.17
CA LEU A 62 -1.31 1.99 22.72
C LEU A 62 -1.85 3.39 22.40
N HIS A 63 -1.15 4.09 21.52
CA HIS A 63 -1.62 5.34 20.95
C HIS A 63 -2.03 5.13 19.50
N LEU A 64 -3.27 5.51 19.17
CA LEU A 64 -3.79 5.49 17.81
C LEU A 64 -4.25 6.89 17.42
N HIS A 65 -3.55 7.50 16.47
CA HIS A 65 -3.98 8.72 15.82
C HIS A 65 -4.59 8.39 14.45
N ARG A 66 -5.62 9.10 14.05
CA ARG A 66 -6.25 8.99 12.74
C ARG A 66 -6.43 10.35 12.09
N ALA A 67 -6.10 10.43 10.80
CA ALA A 67 -6.35 11.61 9.97
C ALA A 67 -7.29 11.22 8.83
N ALA A 68 -8.40 11.97 8.66
CA ALA A 68 -9.33 11.74 7.55
C ALA A 68 -8.64 12.05 6.22
N MET A 69 -8.72 11.14 5.27
CA MET A 69 -8.13 11.23 3.94
C MET A 69 -9.10 10.68 2.90
N ALA A 70 -9.19 11.34 1.75
CA ALA A 70 -10.00 10.84 0.66
C ALA A 70 -9.38 9.58 0.05
N LYS A 71 -10.00 8.42 0.27
CA LYS A 71 -9.61 7.10 -0.32
C LYS A 71 -8.09 6.82 -0.22
N PRO A 72 -7.49 6.80 0.99
CA PRO A 72 -6.04 6.59 1.15
C PRO A 72 -5.69 5.15 0.77
N MET A 73 -4.74 4.98 -0.13
CA MET A 73 -4.34 3.68 -0.69
C MET A 73 -2.84 3.43 -0.52
N GLY A 74 -2.02 3.60 -1.56
CA GLY A 74 -0.58 3.38 -1.51
C GLY A 74 0.09 4.28 -0.46
N LEU A 75 0.95 3.69 0.37
CA LEU A 75 1.70 4.39 1.42
C LEU A 75 3.16 3.96 1.41
N SER A 76 4.06 4.93 1.45
CA SER A 76 5.51 4.69 1.50
C SER A 76 6.20 5.59 2.51
N TYR A 77 7.19 5.05 3.21
CA TYR A 77 8.09 5.78 4.11
C TYR A 77 9.50 5.81 3.52
N ASP A 78 10.15 6.98 3.51
CA ASP A 78 11.47 7.18 2.89
C ASP A 78 12.66 6.76 3.78
N GLY A 79 12.40 6.32 5.01
CA GLY A 79 13.43 5.94 5.98
C GLY A 79 14.04 7.11 6.76
N VAL A 80 13.75 8.35 6.39
CA VAL A 80 14.36 9.56 6.96
C VAL A 80 13.34 10.65 7.36
N GLY A 81 12.11 10.25 7.65
CA GLY A 81 11.06 11.14 8.16
C GLY A 81 10.09 11.65 7.09
N GLY A 82 10.03 11.06 5.91
CA GLY A 82 9.03 11.37 4.90
C GLY A 82 8.03 10.25 4.70
N LEU A 83 6.73 10.57 4.72
CA LEU A 83 5.65 9.70 4.28
C LEU A 83 5.09 10.21 2.96
N THR A 84 4.78 9.30 2.04
CA THR A 84 4.07 9.62 0.81
C THR A 84 2.83 8.74 0.70
N LEU A 85 1.68 9.38 0.51
CA LEU A 85 0.37 8.76 0.44
C LEU A 85 -0.27 9.00 -0.92
N ALA A 86 -0.80 7.96 -1.52
CA ALA A 86 -1.71 8.06 -2.65
C ALA A 86 -3.13 8.15 -2.13
N GLY A 87 -3.77 9.29 -2.36
CA GLY A 87 -5.19 9.55 -2.04
C GLY A 87 -6.12 9.28 -3.23
N GLY A 88 -7.37 9.67 -3.10
CA GLY A 88 -8.40 9.47 -4.13
C GLY A 88 -8.11 10.22 -5.43
N SER A 89 -7.56 11.43 -5.34
CA SER A 89 -7.26 12.30 -6.48
C SER A 89 -5.94 13.06 -6.34
N GLU A 90 -5.07 12.61 -5.44
CA GLU A 90 -3.85 13.34 -5.08
C GLU A 90 -2.75 12.42 -4.57
N ILE A 91 -1.50 12.85 -4.74
CA ILE A 91 -0.33 12.30 -4.07
C ILE A 91 0.14 13.32 -3.04
N ILE A 92 0.14 12.94 -1.77
CA ILE A 92 0.51 13.80 -0.65
C ILE A 92 1.86 13.36 -0.10
N GLN A 93 2.81 14.29 -0.02
CA GLN A 93 4.09 14.08 0.63
C GLN A 93 4.13 14.81 1.98
N PHE A 94 4.29 14.04 3.04
CA PHE A 94 4.45 14.53 4.41
C PHE A 94 5.92 14.51 4.83
N LYS A 95 6.29 15.40 5.74
CA LYS A 95 7.56 15.35 6.44
C LYS A 95 7.33 15.38 7.94
N ASN A 96 8.10 14.60 8.69
CA ASN A 96 8.26 14.84 10.11
C ASN A 96 8.94 16.20 10.30
N VAL A 97 8.27 17.10 11.01
CA VAL A 97 8.74 18.48 11.21
C VAL A 97 9.50 18.66 12.51
N LEU A 98 9.60 17.60 13.32
CA LEU A 98 10.35 17.65 14.59
C LEU A 98 11.83 17.43 14.33
N ALA A 99 12.66 18.20 15.01
CA ALA A 99 14.09 17.94 15.11
C ALA A 99 14.37 16.72 16.03
N SER A 100 15.59 16.21 15.97
CA SER A 100 15.98 15.11 16.85
C SER A 100 15.83 15.48 18.32
N GLY A 101 15.10 14.68 19.08
CA GLY A 101 14.83 14.90 20.49
C GLY A 101 13.68 15.87 20.80
N GLU A 102 13.07 16.50 19.79
CA GLU A 102 11.86 17.28 19.98
C GLU A 102 10.63 16.38 20.13
N HIS A 103 9.65 16.86 20.89
CA HIS A 103 8.40 16.18 21.12
C HIS A 103 7.21 17.13 21.02
N VAL A 104 6.13 16.71 20.42
CA VAL A 104 4.82 17.39 20.49
C VAL A 104 4.10 16.95 21.74
N ASN A 105 3.55 17.89 22.49
CA ASN A 105 2.82 17.64 23.74
C ASN A 105 3.62 16.80 24.76
N ASN A 106 4.96 16.92 24.76
CA ASN A 106 5.87 16.13 25.60
C ASN A 106 5.69 14.61 25.49
N THR A 107 5.17 14.13 24.38
CA THR A 107 4.78 12.71 24.21
C THR A 107 5.23 12.16 22.85
N PHE A 108 4.93 12.88 21.77
CA PHE A 108 5.08 12.34 20.41
C PHE A 108 6.41 12.77 19.80
N ASP A 109 7.17 11.80 19.36
CA ASP A 109 8.49 11.96 18.71
C ASP A 109 8.42 12.13 17.18
N ALA A 110 7.22 12.15 16.62
CA ALA A 110 6.98 12.42 15.21
C ALA A 110 5.73 13.26 14.99
N CYS A 111 5.84 14.24 14.08
CA CYS A 111 4.74 15.09 13.63
C CYS A 111 4.81 15.23 12.10
N PHE A 112 3.99 14.45 11.40
CA PHE A 112 3.96 14.43 9.95
C PHE A 112 3.05 15.53 9.41
N MET A 113 3.64 16.53 8.74
CA MET A 113 2.92 17.63 8.12
C MET A 113 2.99 17.54 6.59
N PRO A 114 1.87 17.77 5.86
CA PRO A 114 1.89 17.81 4.41
C PRO A 114 2.78 18.94 3.91
N ARG A 115 3.68 18.64 2.97
CA ARG A 115 4.62 19.60 2.38
C ARG A 115 4.42 19.78 0.90
N ARG A 116 3.90 18.77 0.21
CA ARG A 116 3.54 18.84 -1.20
C ARG A 116 2.27 18.04 -1.44
N ILE A 117 1.42 18.57 -2.29
CA ILE A 117 0.21 17.89 -2.78
C ILE A 117 0.22 18.04 -4.29
N HIS A 118 0.20 16.90 -4.99
CA HIS A 118 0.07 16.84 -6.44
C HIS A 118 -1.34 16.35 -6.77
N VAL A 119 -2.12 17.17 -7.44
CA VAL A 119 -3.46 16.80 -7.91
C VAL A 119 -3.33 15.93 -9.14
N THR A 120 -3.86 14.72 -9.07
CA THR A 120 -3.71 13.71 -10.13
C THR A 120 -5.03 13.33 -10.78
N GLY A 121 -6.17 13.66 -10.17
CA GLY A 121 -7.43 13.02 -10.49
C GLY A 121 -7.50 11.58 -9.98
N GLY A 122 -8.60 10.90 -10.25
CA GLY A 122 -8.83 9.54 -9.77
C GLY A 122 -8.03 8.51 -10.56
N LEU A 123 -6.94 7.99 -10.00
CA LEU A 123 -6.04 7.04 -10.65
C LEU A 123 -6.09 5.63 -10.04
N ASP A 124 -6.76 5.45 -8.90
CA ASP A 124 -6.71 4.22 -8.11
C ASP A 124 -5.26 3.77 -7.84
N ALA A 125 -4.45 4.70 -7.31
CA ALA A 125 -3.03 4.46 -7.07
C ALA A 125 -2.82 3.46 -5.91
N HIS A 126 -2.82 2.16 -6.25
CA HIS A 126 -2.82 1.07 -5.27
C HIS A 126 -1.53 0.94 -4.48
N ASP A 127 -0.40 1.30 -5.05
CA ASP A 127 0.91 1.24 -4.40
C ASP A 127 1.77 2.43 -4.81
N ILE A 128 2.72 2.83 -3.94
CA ILE A 128 3.58 3.98 -4.15
C ILE A 128 4.96 3.72 -3.59
N GLY A 129 5.98 4.26 -4.25
CA GLY A 129 7.37 4.24 -3.81
C GLY A 129 8.03 5.58 -4.01
N ILE A 130 9.23 5.72 -3.48
CA ILE A 130 10.07 6.91 -3.65
C ILE A 130 11.30 6.52 -4.45
N LYS A 131 11.53 7.20 -5.56
CA LYS A 131 12.73 6.99 -6.38
C LYS A 131 13.98 7.52 -5.67
N GLY A 132 15.15 7.07 -6.07
CA GLY A 132 16.42 7.53 -5.51
C GLY A 132 16.64 9.04 -5.53
N ASN A 133 15.95 9.78 -6.42
CA ASN A 133 15.95 11.24 -6.48
C ASN A 133 14.87 11.92 -5.61
N GLY A 134 14.14 11.15 -4.79
CA GLY A 134 13.07 11.65 -3.92
C GLY A 134 11.71 11.86 -4.59
N ALA A 135 11.57 11.63 -5.90
CA ALA A 135 10.31 11.76 -6.58
C ALA A 135 9.41 10.55 -6.34
N PRO A 136 8.09 10.74 -6.13
CA PRO A 136 7.15 9.63 -6.01
C PRO A 136 7.00 8.90 -7.35
N ILE A 137 6.86 7.57 -7.25
CA ILE A 137 6.43 6.71 -8.35
C ILE A 137 5.32 5.82 -7.84
N PHE A 138 4.26 5.63 -8.60
CA PHE A 138 3.08 4.92 -8.14
C PHE A 138 2.48 4.02 -9.23
N VAL A 139 1.74 3.03 -8.77
CA VAL A 139 0.96 2.15 -9.62
C VAL A 139 -0.34 2.83 -9.98
N ASN A 140 -0.49 3.23 -11.22
CA ASN A 140 -1.74 3.77 -11.76
C ASN A 140 -2.60 2.63 -12.32
N THR A 141 -3.47 2.09 -11.47
CA THR A 141 -4.26 0.90 -11.81
C THR A 141 -5.25 1.17 -12.94
N ARG A 142 -5.88 2.34 -12.95
CA ARG A 142 -6.85 2.70 -14.00
C ARG A 142 -6.22 2.75 -15.39
N PHE A 143 -4.97 3.20 -15.47
CA PHE A 143 -4.24 3.32 -16.74
C PHE A 143 -3.25 2.18 -16.97
N ASN A 144 -3.19 1.19 -16.06
CA ASN A 144 -2.33 -0.01 -16.17
C ASN A 144 -0.84 0.30 -16.35
N CYS A 145 -0.33 1.32 -15.67
CA CYS A 145 1.04 1.77 -15.80
C CYS A 145 1.69 2.11 -14.46
N LEU A 146 3.01 2.22 -14.45
CA LEU A 146 3.74 2.98 -13.45
C LEU A 146 3.78 4.44 -13.88
N ALA A 147 3.49 5.34 -12.97
CA ALA A 147 3.42 6.76 -13.22
C ALA A 147 4.16 7.57 -12.15
N THR A 148 4.53 8.78 -12.49
CA THR A 148 5.08 9.77 -11.55
C THR A 148 4.25 11.05 -11.62
N VAL A 149 4.46 11.94 -10.66
CA VAL A 149 3.82 13.26 -10.65
C VAL A 149 4.32 14.12 -11.82
N SER A 150 3.47 15.03 -12.27
CA SER A 150 3.76 15.98 -13.34
C SER A 150 3.25 17.36 -12.96
N ASP A 151 3.97 18.40 -13.36
CA ASP A 151 3.54 19.80 -13.17
C ASP A 151 2.57 20.26 -14.28
N GLN A 152 2.45 19.49 -15.37
CA GLN A 152 1.65 19.86 -16.53
C GLN A 152 0.42 18.96 -16.76
N HIS A 153 0.50 17.71 -16.28
CA HIS A 153 -0.52 16.69 -16.50
C HIS A 153 -0.90 16.02 -15.18
N SER A 154 -2.04 15.34 -15.17
CA SER A 154 -2.49 14.55 -14.01
C SER A 154 -1.43 13.56 -13.53
N PHE A 155 -0.67 12.99 -14.45
CA PHE A 155 0.48 12.13 -14.19
C PHE A 155 1.36 12.06 -15.43
N GLN A 156 2.57 11.53 -15.27
CA GLN A 156 3.42 11.14 -16.39
C GLN A 156 3.65 9.63 -16.34
N GLU A 157 3.37 8.94 -17.44
CA GLU A 157 3.73 7.53 -17.61
C GLU A 157 5.24 7.35 -17.51
N VAL A 158 5.65 6.31 -16.77
CA VAL A 158 7.05 5.90 -16.64
C VAL A 158 7.29 4.57 -17.33
N TRP A 159 6.34 3.65 -17.19
CA TRP A 159 6.40 2.31 -17.77
C TRP A 159 5.01 1.67 -17.78
N ARG A 160 4.74 0.84 -18.73
CA ARG A 160 3.59 -0.09 -18.73
C ARG A 160 3.99 -1.43 -19.31
N PRO A 161 3.29 -2.53 -18.94
CA PRO A 161 3.56 -3.83 -19.54
C PRO A 161 3.31 -3.81 -21.04
N SER A 162 4.16 -4.46 -21.85
CA SER A 162 4.05 -4.51 -23.31
C SER A 162 2.75 -5.09 -23.84
N PHE A 163 2.04 -5.90 -23.02
CA PHE A 163 0.75 -6.42 -23.41
C PHE A 163 -0.40 -5.39 -23.26
N ILE A 164 -0.15 -4.22 -22.71
CA ILE A 164 -1.08 -3.08 -22.66
C ILE A 164 -0.74 -2.15 -23.83
N ASP A 165 -1.56 -2.19 -24.86
CA ASP A 165 -1.29 -1.50 -26.13
C ASP A 165 -1.51 0.02 -26.07
N THR A 166 -2.42 0.49 -25.22
CA THR A 166 -2.86 1.89 -25.21
C THR A 166 -2.99 2.41 -23.80
N LEU A 167 -2.56 3.66 -23.56
CA LEU A 167 -2.74 4.38 -22.28
C LEU A 167 -4.14 4.98 -22.26
N VAL A 168 -5.10 4.27 -21.67
CA VAL A 168 -6.50 4.69 -21.53
C VAL A 168 -7.00 4.44 -20.11
N ASP A 169 -8.04 5.16 -19.71
CA ASP A 169 -8.69 5.02 -18.40
C ASP A 169 -9.60 3.79 -18.37
N GLU A 170 -8.97 2.62 -18.42
CA GLU A 170 -9.62 1.31 -18.39
C GLU A 170 -8.79 0.36 -17.54
N ASP A 171 -9.32 -0.11 -16.43
CA ASP A 171 -8.64 -1.12 -15.58
C ASP A 171 -8.65 -2.50 -16.29
N ARG A 172 -7.63 -2.75 -17.13
CA ARG A 172 -7.54 -3.93 -17.99
C ARG A 172 -6.89 -5.14 -17.31
N CYS A 173 -5.72 -4.93 -16.69
CA CYS A 173 -4.94 -6.00 -16.05
C CYS A 173 -4.95 -5.94 -14.53
N HIS A 174 -5.48 -4.89 -13.96
CA HIS A 174 -5.44 -4.57 -12.53
C HIS A 174 -4.02 -4.63 -11.98
N LEU A 175 -3.17 -3.75 -12.55
CA LEU A 175 -1.82 -3.51 -12.02
C LEU A 175 -1.98 -2.92 -10.62
N ASN A 176 -1.40 -3.55 -9.57
CA ASN A 176 -1.78 -3.17 -8.22
C ASN A 176 -0.65 -3.07 -7.19
N GLY A 177 0.53 -3.57 -7.47
CA GLY A 177 1.63 -3.51 -6.52
C GLY A 177 2.98 -3.31 -7.18
N MET A 178 3.92 -2.71 -6.44
CA MET A 178 5.26 -2.41 -6.93
C MET A 178 6.32 -2.67 -5.86
N ALA A 179 7.37 -3.41 -6.22
CA ALA A 179 8.56 -3.55 -5.40
C ALA A 179 9.64 -2.61 -5.91
N MET A 180 10.12 -1.76 -5.00
CA MET A 180 11.30 -0.91 -5.22
C MET A 180 12.57 -1.69 -4.91
N ARG A 181 13.60 -1.51 -5.73
CA ARG A 181 14.95 -2.02 -5.51
C ARG A 181 15.95 -0.96 -5.95
N ASP A 182 16.92 -0.64 -5.11
CA ASP A 182 17.99 0.33 -5.40
C ASP A 182 17.46 1.69 -5.89
N GLY A 183 16.35 2.16 -5.29
CA GLY A 183 15.72 3.45 -5.63
C GLY A 183 14.94 3.48 -6.96
N ALA A 184 14.68 2.32 -7.56
CA ALA A 184 13.92 2.18 -8.80
C ALA A 184 12.84 1.10 -8.69
N PRO A 185 11.75 1.16 -9.48
CA PRO A 185 10.79 0.07 -9.58
C PRO A 185 11.45 -1.14 -10.24
N ALA A 186 11.41 -2.30 -9.59
CA ALA A 186 12.02 -3.51 -10.09
C ALA A 186 10.98 -4.56 -10.52
N TYR A 187 9.92 -4.73 -9.72
CA TYR A 187 8.86 -5.70 -10.00
C TYR A 187 7.50 -5.09 -9.75
N VAL A 188 6.52 -5.52 -10.54
CA VAL A 188 5.11 -5.17 -10.32
C VAL A 188 4.25 -6.42 -10.31
N THR A 189 3.09 -6.33 -9.67
CA THR A 189 2.06 -7.37 -9.69
C THR A 189 0.85 -6.92 -10.49
N ALA A 190 0.29 -7.84 -11.28
CA ALA A 190 -0.98 -7.67 -11.98
C ALA A 190 -1.90 -8.86 -11.68
N VAL A 191 -3.21 -8.62 -11.67
CA VAL A 191 -4.20 -9.69 -11.45
C VAL A 191 -4.38 -10.55 -12.69
N SER A 192 -4.07 -10.03 -13.87
CA SER A 192 -4.04 -10.80 -15.11
C SER A 192 -3.21 -10.13 -16.19
N ARG A 193 -2.98 -10.83 -17.31
CA ARG A 193 -2.39 -10.27 -18.53
C ARG A 193 -3.44 -9.78 -19.53
N SER A 194 -4.60 -9.37 -19.02
CA SER A 194 -5.68 -8.88 -19.88
C SER A 194 -5.34 -7.50 -20.47
N ASN A 195 -5.70 -7.29 -21.72
CA ASN A 195 -5.68 -6.00 -22.42
C ASN A 195 -7.11 -5.53 -22.79
N THR A 196 -8.12 -6.03 -22.09
CA THR A 196 -9.51 -5.63 -22.26
C THR A 196 -10.06 -5.06 -20.95
N ILE A 197 -10.94 -4.06 -21.05
CA ILE A 197 -11.56 -3.42 -19.89
C ILE A 197 -12.14 -4.49 -18.95
N ASP A 198 -11.85 -4.36 -17.65
CA ASP A 198 -12.27 -5.28 -16.59
C ASP A 198 -11.91 -6.77 -16.83
N GLY A 199 -11.10 -7.09 -17.82
CA GLY A 199 -10.79 -8.47 -18.21
C GLY A 199 -10.01 -9.28 -17.17
N TRP A 200 -9.55 -8.64 -16.10
CA TRP A 200 -8.95 -9.29 -14.94
C TRP A 200 -9.99 -9.96 -14.04
N ARG A 201 -11.28 -9.54 -14.10
CA ARG A 201 -12.30 -9.97 -13.13
C ARG A 201 -12.57 -11.47 -13.16
N ASP A 202 -12.57 -12.06 -14.34
CA ASP A 202 -12.78 -13.50 -14.53
C ASP A 202 -11.51 -14.33 -14.35
N ARG A 203 -10.35 -13.66 -14.11
CA ARG A 203 -9.03 -14.28 -13.96
C ARG A 203 -8.43 -14.08 -12.59
N ARG A 204 -9.24 -13.78 -11.59
CA ARG A 204 -8.80 -13.47 -10.21
C ARG A 204 -8.10 -14.64 -9.52
N ASP A 205 -8.50 -15.86 -9.83
CA ASP A 205 -7.87 -17.09 -9.35
C ASP A 205 -6.87 -17.60 -10.38
N GLY A 206 -5.59 -17.64 -10.01
CA GLY A 206 -4.50 -18.15 -10.82
C GLY A 206 -4.11 -17.32 -12.05
N GLY A 207 -4.82 -16.24 -12.37
CA GLY A 207 -4.52 -15.40 -13.55
C GLY A 207 -3.44 -14.37 -13.35
N GLY A 208 -3.03 -14.14 -12.10
CA GLY A 208 -2.10 -13.09 -11.70
C GLY A 208 -0.63 -13.50 -11.81
N GLY A 209 0.21 -12.48 -11.79
CA GLY A 209 1.64 -12.70 -11.89
C GLY A 209 2.49 -11.53 -11.44
N VAL A 210 3.79 -11.75 -11.48
CA VAL A 210 4.84 -10.76 -11.24
C VAL A 210 5.58 -10.46 -12.54
N ILE A 211 5.80 -9.19 -12.81
CA ILE A 211 6.48 -8.70 -14.00
C ILE A 211 7.76 -7.99 -13.58
N ASP A 212 8.89 -8.33 -14.20
CA ASP A 212 10.14 -7.61 -14.08
C ASP A 212 10.06 -6.35 -14.95
N VAL A 213 10.17 -5.18 -14.33
CA VAL A 213 10.01 -3.89 -15.01
C VAL A 213 11.11 -3.62 -16.02
N ALA A 214 12.36 -3.95 -15.68
CA ALA A 214 13.50 -3.68 -16.53
C ALA A 214 13.56 -4.58 -17.79
N ARG A 215 13.09 -5.83 -17.64
CA ARG A 215 13.05 -6.81 -18.75
C ARG A 215 11.72 -6.77 -19.50
N ASP A 216 10.71 -6.11 -18.97
CA ASP A 216 9.33 -6.16 -19.43
C ASP A 216 8.84 -7.61 -19.63
N ALA A 217 9.11 -8.44 -18.68
CA ALA A 217 8.87 -9.88 -18.75
C ALA A 217 8.15 -10.40 -17.52
N VAL A 218 7.16 -11.28 -17.72
CA VAL A 218 6.51 -12.00 -16.64
C VAL A 218 7.49 -13.02 -16.08
N VAL A 219 7.82 -12.90 -14.79
CA VAL A 219 8.79 -13.75 -14.08
C VAL A 219 8.15 -14.75 -13.13
N CYS A 220 6.87 -14.60 -12.81
CA CYS A 220 6.09 -15.58 -12.05
C CYS A 220 4.62 -15.47 -12.46
N GLU A 221 3.94 -16.60 -12.64
CA GLU A 221 2.52 -16.71 -13.00
C GLU A 221 1.77 -17.61 -11.99
N GLY A 222 0.45 -17.72 -12.17
CA GLY A 222 -0.38 -18.61 -11.36
C GLY A 222 -0.78 -18.05 -9.99
N LEU A 223 -0.64 -16.74 -9.79
CA LEU A 223 -1.02 -16.09 -8.54
C LEU A 223 -2.50 -15.68 -8.55
N SER A 224 -3.13 -15.75 -7.38
CA SER A 224 -4.51 -15.32 -7.17
C SER A 224 -4.54 -13.96 -6.49
N MET A 225 -4.90 -12.90 -7.23
CA MET A 225 -4.94 -11.53 -6.72
C MET A 225 -3.64 -11.13 -6.00
N PRO A 226 -2.44 -11.19 -6.64
CA PRO A 226 -1.18 -10.83 -5.97
C PRO A 226 -1.14 -9.35 -5.62
N HIS A 227 -0.64 -8.99 -4.42
CA HIS A 227 -0.52 -7.62 -3.91
C HIS A 227 0.83 -7.37 -3.26
N SER A 228 1.15 -6.08 -3.13
CA SER A 228 2.23 -5.55 -2.29
C SER A 228 3.56 -6.30 -2.42
N PRO A 229 4.11 -6.49 -3.64
CA PRO A 229 5.45 -7.05 -3.77
C PRO A 229 6.46 -6.16 -3.05
N ARG A 230 7.42 -6.76 -2.33
CA ARG A 230 8.47 -6.03 -1.61
C ARG A 230 9.80 -6.74 -1.76
N TRP A 231 10.83 -5.99 -2.15
CA TRP A 231 12.21 -6.47 -2.12
C TRP A 231 12.77 -6.33 -0.72
N TYR A 232 13.07 -7.43 -0.07
CA TYR A 232 13.61 -7.42 1.29
C TYR A 232 14.62 -8.53 1.51
N LYS A 233 15.83 -8.18 2.02
CA LYS A 233 16.94 -9.11 2.29
C LYS A 233 17.26 -10.02 1.11
N GLY A 234 17.35 -9.43 -0.10
CA GLY A 234 17.71 -10.18 -1.32
C GLY A 234 16.61 -11.06 -1.90
N GLN A 235 15.38 -10.98 -1.39
CA GLN A 235 14.24 -11.78 -1.84
C GLN A 235 13.07 -10.90 -2.25
N LEU A 236 12.31 -11.36 -3.22
CA LEU A 236 11.03 -10.76 -3.60
C LEU A 236 9.89 -11.44 -2.84
N TRP A 237 9.32 -10.71 -1.90
CA TRP A 237 8.15 -11.12 -1.13
C TRP A 237 6.87 -10.65 -1.81
N VAL A 238 5.83 -11.47 -1.78
CA VAL A 238 4.53 -11.18 -2.41
C VAL A 238 3.40 -11.67 -1.52
N LEU A 239 2.31 -10.91 -1.48
CA LEU A 239 1.03 -11.34 -0.90
C LEU A 239 0.21 -12.02 -2.00
N ASN A 240 0.03 -13.33 -1.94
CA ASN A 240 -0.93 -14.06 -2.77
C ASN A 240 -2.31 -13.98 -2.10
N SER A 241 -2.99 -12.83 -2.28
CA SER A 241 -4.12 -12.43 -1.44
C SER A 241 -5.34 -13.32 -1.63
N GLY A 242 -5.55 -13.86 -2.84
CA GLY A 242 -6.64 -14.79 -3.13
C GLY A 242 -6.50 -16.15 -2.47
N THR A 243 -5.31 -16.49 -1.98
CA THR A 243 -5.04 -17.72 -1.20
C THR A 243 -4.78 -17.44 0.28
N GLY A 244 -4.64 -16.15 0.67
CA GLY A 244 -4.30 -15.76 2.03
C GLY A 244 -2.85 -16.04 2.43
N GLU A 245 -1.93 -16.09 1.48
CA GLU A 245 -0.54 -16.49 1.73
C GLU A 245 0.45 -15.36 1.48
N LEU A 246 1.34 -15.15 2.44
CA LEU A 246 2.59 -14.42 2.28
C LEU A 246 3.68 -15.40 1.86
N GLY A 247 4.41 -15.10 0.81
CA GLY A 247 5.51 -15.94 0.33
C GLY A 247 6.58 -15.19 -0.43
N VAL A 248 7.53 -15.93 -0.97
CA VAL A 248 8.64 -15.42 -1.77
C VAL A 248 8.57 -15.96 -3.20
N ILE A 249 9.12 -15.20 -4.14
CA ILE A 249 9.36 -15.69 -5.48
C ILE A 249 10.78 -16.21 -5.54
N GLU A 250 10.94 -17.52 -5.70
CA GLU A 250 12.23 -18.18 -5.90
C GLU A 250 12.52 -18.37 -7.40
N GLY A 251 13.78 -18.47 -7.78
CA GLY A 251 14.19 -18.72 -9.17
C GLY A 251 14.12 -17.51 -10.11
N LEU A 252 14.08 -16.28 -9.59
CA LEU A 252 14.01 -15.05 -10.39
C LEU A 252 15.19 -14.90 -11.38
N GLU A 253 16.37 -15.36 -11.00
CA GLU A 253 17.58 -15.27 -11.82
C GLU A 253 17.43 -16.05 -13.16
N GLY A 254 16.69 -17.15 -13.13
CA GLY A 254 16.39 -17.97 -14.31
C GLY A 254 15.24 -17.43 -15.17
N GLY A 255 14.61 -16.31 -14.81
CA GLY A 255 13.49 -15.70 -15.54
C GLY A 255 12.17 -16.47 -15.43
N LYS A 256 12.11 -17.54 -14.62
CA LYS A 256 10.91 -18.34 -14.34
C LYS A 256 10.81 -18.57 -12.83
N GLY A 257 10.38 -17.53 -12.13
CA GLY A 257 10.19 -17.59 -10.68
C GLY A 257 8.96 -18.42 -10.31
N GLN A 258 9.03 -19.03 -9.13
CA GLN A 258 7.93 -19.78 -8.53
C GLN A 258 7.57 -19.17 -7.18
N PHE A 259 6.28 -19.00 -6.92
CA PHE A 259 5.81 -18.57 -5.61
C PHE A 259 5.92 -19.72 -4.60
N VAL A 260 6.63 -19.45 -3.52
CA VAL A 260 6.80 -20.40 -2.40
C VAL A 260 6.13 -19.79 -1.17
N PRO A 261 4.98 -20.32 -0.72
CA PRO A 261 4.29 -19.81 0.46
C PRO A 261 5.13 -20.00 1.72
N ARG A 262 5.08 -19.03 2.62
CA ARG A 262 5.77 -19.04 3.92
C ARG A 262 4.81 -19.04 5.09
N VAL A 263 3.76 -18.23 5.02
CA VAL A 263 2.78 -18.05 6.11
C VAL A 263 1.39 -17.90 5.53
N PHE A 264 0.42 -18.61 6.09
CA PHE A 264 -1.00 -18.34 5.90
C PHE A 264 -1.47 -17.26 6.90
N CYS A 265 -2.11 -16.23 6.39
CA CYS A 265 -2.73 -15.18 7.18
C CYS A 265 -4.25 -15.21 6.90
N PRO A 266 -5.11 -15.41 7.91
CA PRO A 266 -6.52 -15.70 7.72
C PRO A 266 -7.32 -14.44 7.33
N GLY A 267 -7.18 -14.00 6.09
CA GLY A 267 -7.86 -12.83 5.53
C GLY A 267 -7.34 -12.47 4.15
N PHE A 268 -7.98 -11.50 3.51
CA PHE A 268 -7.51 -10.98 2.23
C PHE A 268 -6.37 -9.99 2.47
N LEU A 269 -5.17 -10.35 2.02
CA LEU A 269 -3.94 -9.63 2.32
C LEU A 269 -3.83 -8.35 1.50
N ARG A 270 -3.52 -7.23 2.17
CA ARG A 270 -3.23 -5.95 1.53
C ARG A 270 -2.25 -5.14 2.39
N GLY A 271 -1.23 -4.59 1.77
CA GLY A 271 -0.18 -3.86 2.48
C GLY A 271 0.83 -4.79 3.16
N LEU A 272 2.10 -4.59 2.84
CA LEU A 272 3.25 -5.32 3.39
C LEU A 272 4.37 -4.35 3.67
N ALA A 273 4.88 -4.38 4.89
CA ALA A 273 6.08 -3.65 5.30
C ALA A 273 7.00 -4.55 6.13
N PHE A 274 8.30 -4.30 6.04
CA PHE A 274 9.30 -5.03 6.82
C PHE A 274 10.06 -4.07 7.73
N HIS A 275 10.29 -4.50 8.97
CA HIS A 275 11.15 -3.80 9.91
C HIS A 275 11.88 -4.81 10.81
N LYS A 276 13.21 -4.68 10.93
CA LYS A 276 14.06 -5.52 11.79
C LYS A 276 13.80 -7.04 11.69
N GLY A 277 13.47 -7.53 10.48
CA GLY A 277 13.21 -8.95 10.25
C GLY A 277 11.75 -9.40 10.48
N PHE A 278 10.89 -8.51 10.86
CA PHE A 278 9.44 -8.75 10.99
C PHE A 278 8.69 -8.26 9.75
N ALA A 279 7.63 -8.97 9.39
CA ALA A 279 6.67 -8.56 8.38
C ALA A 279 5.41 -8.03 9.06
N PHE A 280 4.98 -6.84 8.65
CA PHE A 280 3.68 -6.26 9.01
C PHE A 280 2.76 -6.46 7.81
N VAL A 281 1.68 -7.22 8.00
CA VAL A 281 0.74 -7.58 6.94
C VAL A 281 -0.63 -7.03 7.27
N GLY A 282 -1.16 -6.19 6.38
CA GLY A 282 -2.53 -5.73 6.46
C GLY A 282 -3.50 -6.79 5.92
N LEU A 283 -4.64 -6.95 6.60
CA LEU A 283 -5.71 -7.84 6.18
C LEU A 283 -7.01 -7.07 6.05
N SER A 284 -7.78 -7.35 5.01
CA SER A 284 -9.15 -6.87 4.88
C SER A 284 -10.13 -8.03 5.00
N LYS A 285 -11.31 -7.73 5.58
CA LYS A 285 -12.40 -8.72 5.60
C LYS A 285 -12.81 -9.05 4.17
N PRO A 286 -13.04 -10.34 3.85
CA PRO A 286 -13.62 -10.72 2.57
C PRO A 286 -14.94 -9.99 2.36
N ARG A 287 -15.11 -9.35 1.23
CA ARG A 287 -16.39 -8.77 0.82
C ARG A 287 -17.12 -9.86 0.05
N TYR A 288 -18.16 -10.44 0.63
CA TYR A 288 -18.89 -11.60 0.12
C TYR A 288 -19.16 -11.61 -1.40
N LYS A 289 -19.37 -10.46 -2.03
CA LYS A 289 -19.59 -10.37 -3.48
C LYS A 289 -18.33 -10.21 -4.35
N ARG A 290 -17.20 -9.76 -3.78
CA ARG A 290 -15.97 -9.48 -4.56
C ARG A 290 -14.92 -10.57 -4.48
N PHE A 291 -14.96 -11.41 -3.45
CA PHE A 291 -13.96 -12.46 -3.21
C PHE A 291 -14.55 -13.87 -3.22
N GLU A 292 -15.85 -13.99 -3.52
CA GLU A 292 -16.50 -15.28 -3.75
C GLU A 292 -15.78 -16.03 -4.89
N GLY A 293 -15.51 -17.32 -4.67
CA GLY A 293 -14.82 -18.18 -5.62
C GLY A 293 -13.30 -18.13 -5.58
N LEU A 294 -12.68 -17.40 -4.63
CA LEU A 294 -11.23 -17.49 -4.41
C LEU A 294 -10.91 -18.65 -3.45
N PRO A 295 -9.72 -19.28 -3.58
CA PRO A 295 -9.26 -20.34 -2.67
C PRO A 295 -9.26 -19.95 -1.20
N LEU A 296 -9.10 -18.66 -0.89
CA LEU A 296 -9.18 -18.10 0.45
C LEU A 296 -10.52 -18.41 1.14
N ASP A 297 -11.65 -18.34 0.41
CA ASP A 297 -12.96 -18.56 1.01
C ASP A 297 -13.09 -19.98 1.59
N GLN A 298 -12.51 -20.97 0.93
CA GLN A 298 -12.49 -22.34 1.46
C GLN A 298 -11.54 -22.45 2.66
N LYS A 299 -10.34 -21.90 2.56
CA LYS A 299 -9.33 -21.94 3.66
C LYS A 299 -9.83 -21.27 4.94
N LEU A 300 -10.66 -20.22 4.83
CA LEU A 300 -11.24 -19.55 6.00
C LEU A 300 -12.34 -20.35 6.71
N LYS A 301 -12.95 -21.35 6.05
CA LYS A 301 -13.92 -22.25 6.67
C LYS A 301 -13.25 -23.33 7.51
N ASP A 302 -11.98 -23.59 7.23
CA ASP A 302 -11.19 -24.63 7.87
C ASP A 302 -10.40 -24.12 9.10
N VAL A 303 -10.50 -22.81 9.43
CA VAL A 303 -9.84 -22.11 10.56
C VAL A 303 -10.87 -21.60 11.56
#